data_ef1249a7a6f1b20b06b50c0c2c995267
#
_entry.id   ef1249a7a6f1b20b06b50c0c2c995267
#
_cell.length_a   1.000
_cell.length_b   1.000
_cell.length_c   1.000
_cell.angle_alpha   90.00
_cell.angle_beta   90.00
_cell.angle_gamma   90.00
#
_symmetry.space_group_name_H-M   'P 1'
#
loop_
_entity.id
_entity.type
_entity.pdbx_description
1 polymer ?
#
loop_
_entity_poly.entity_id
_entity_poly.type
_entity_poly.pdbx_seq_one_letter_code
_entity_poly.pdbx_strand_id
1 'polypeptide(L)'
;NMESHGFTVAVYNRTVDKVDSFINGRAKGKNIIGCHSIKDLISNLKSPRKIMLMVKAGKPVDDFIELLIPHLQKGDIIIDGGNSHFPDTTRRTQYLESKELLFIGTGVSGGEEGALKGPSIMPGGSKAAWASVKPIFQSISAKVEDGTPCCDWVGENGAGHFVKMVHNGIEYGDMQLICEAYQIMKDLLGLSYDEMYKVFKEWNEGELDSYLIEITRDILNYKDNGKPLVEYILDTAGQKGTGKWTVLASLDVGAPLTLIGEAVYGRTLSALKEERVEASKVLSGPKPKFDGNKNQFIEDLKKALYASKLVSYAQGYVLMRYAAKEFNWNLNYGGVALMWRGGCIIRSVFLGKIKEAFDKNPNLSNLLLDPFFKEKIESSQEAWRRVVATSITNGIWIPAHSTALNYFDGFRNARLPANLLQAQRDYFGAHTYERVDKPRGEFFHTNWTGRGGNTASSTYNV
;
A
#
# COMPACT_ATOMS: atom_id res chain seq x y z
N ASN A 1 -16.35 18.20 -4.61
CA ASN A 1 -15.08 18.45 -5.31
C ASN A 1 -15.29 18.72 -6.81
N MET A 2 -15.89 17.82 -7.62
CA MET A 2 -16.13 18.06 -9.05
C MET A 2 -16.93 19.35 -9.31
N GLU A 3 -18.01 19.56 -8.57
CA GLU A 3 -18.85 20.76 -8.73
C GLU A 3 -18.07 22.04 -8.40
N SER A 4 -17.27 22.06 -7.34
CA SER A 4 -16.44 23.22 -6.98
C SER A 4 -15.34 23.55 -8.01
N HIS A 5 -15.06 22.62 -8.94
CA HIS A 5 -14.18 22.84 -10.09
C HIS A 5 -14.92 23.14 -11.40
N GLY A 6 -16.20 23.54 -11.30
CA GLY A 6 -16.99 24.02 -12.43
C GLY A 6 -17.72 22.94 -13.24
N PHE A 7 -17.73 21.68 -12.77
CA PHE A 7 -18.48 20.62 -13.44
C PHE A 7 -19.94 20.56 -12.95
N THR A 8 -20.88 20.35 -13.87
CA THR A 8 -22.24 19.93 -13.50
C THR A 8 -22.22 18.44 -13.19
N VAL A 9 -22.73 18.03 -12.03
CA VAL A 9 -22.68 16.64 -11.56
C VAL A 9 -24.09 16.09 -11.38
N ALA A 10 -24.41 14.99 -12.05
CA ALA A 10 -25.64 14.23 -11.80
C ALA A 10 -25.36 13.14 -10.76
N VAL A 11 -26.23 12.99 -9.77
CA VAL A 11 -26.07 12.00 -8.69
C VAL A 11 -27.29 11.08 -8.62
N TYR A 12 -27.01 9.79 -8.42
CA TYR A 12 -28.02 8.76 -8.24
C TYR A 12 -27.65 7.86 -7.06
N ASN A 13 -28.66 7.41 -6.34
CA ASN A 13 -28.55 6.36 -5.33
C ASN A 13 -29.74 5.42 -5.42
N ARG A 14 -29.53 4.11 -5.23
CA ARG A 14 -30.61 3.11 -5.22
C ARG A 14 -31.71 3.43 -4.20
N THR A 15 -31.33 4.04 -3.06
CA THR A 15 -32.27 4.60 -2.08
C THR A 15 -32.53 6.06 -2.43
N VAL A 16 -33.65 6.35 -3.06
CA VAL A 16 -34.01 7.68 -3.62
C VAL A 16 -34.01 8.75 -2.53
N ASP A 17 -34.55 8.49 -1.35
CA ASP A 17 -34.57 9.43 -0.23
C ASP A 17 -33.18 9.99 0.12
N LYS A 18 -32.10 9.23 -0.15
CA LYS A 18 -30.72 9.72 0.05
C LYS A 18 -30.34 10.78 -0.97
N VAL A 19 -30.88 10.69 -2.18
CA VAL A 19 -30.67 11.71 -3.23
C VAL A 19 -31.34 12.99 -2.78
N ASP A 20 -32.60 12.93 -2.38
CA ASP A 20 -33.38 14.09 -1.95
C ASP A 20 -32.76 14.75 -0.71
N SER A 21 -32.38 13.97 0.27
CA SER A 21 -31.67 14.45 1.47
C SER A 21 -30.36 15.14 1.14
N PHE A 22 -29.61 14.61 0.16
CA PHE A 22 -28.35 15.20 -0.28
C PHE A 22 -28.59 16.52 -1.03
N ILE A 23 -29.52 16.55 -1.98
CA ILE A 23 -29.85 17.74 -2.78
C ILE A 23 -30.39 18.86 -1.89
N ASN A 24 -31.29 18.54 -0.96
CA ASN A 24 -31.89 19.52 -0.06
C ASN A 24 -30.97 19.95 1.09
N GLY A 25 -29.89 19.17 1.36
CA GLY A 25 -28.91 19.41 2.40
C GLY A 25 -27.58 19.93 1.86
N ARG A 26 -26.54 19.07 1.83
CA ARG A 26 -25.16 19.43 1.48
C ARG A 26 -24.99 19.99 0.06
N ALA A 27 -25.86 19.61 -0.87
CA ALA A 27 -25.82 20.05 -2.27
C ALA A 27 -26.76 21.23 -2.57
N LYS A 28 -27.46 21.78 -1.57
CA LYS A 28 -28.41 22.88 -1.75
C LYS A 28 -27.73 24.11 -2.37
N GLY A 29 -28.26 24.56 -3.51
CA GLY A 29 -27.73 25.71 -4.23
C GLY A 29 -26.48 25.44 -5.06
N LYS A 30 -26.05 24.18 -5.19
CA LYS A 30 -24.92 23.77 -6.00
C LYS A 30 -25.37 23.27 -7.37
N ASN A 31 -24.46 23.23 -8.33
CA ASN A 31 -24.71 22.73 -9.67
C ASN A 31 -24.69 21.18 -9.70
N ILE A 32 -25.60 20.58 -8.90
CA ILE A 32 -25.74 19.13 -8.75
C ILE A 32 -27.19 18.73 -9.04
N ILE A 33 -27.37 17.76 -9.92
CA ILE A 33 -28.65 17.25 -10.36
C ILE A 33 -28.97 15.94 -9.65
N GLY A 34 -30.06 15.89 -8.87
CA GLY A 34 -30.53 14.65 -8.24
C GLY A 34 -31.33 13.82 -9.23
N CYS A 35 -30.94 12.55 -9.42
CA CYS A 35 -31.60 11.61 -10.32
C CYS A 35 -32.25 10.48 -9.54
N HIS A 36 -33.50 10.13 -9.87
CA HIS A 36 -34.28 9.13 -9.15
C HIS A 36 -34.33 7.77 -9.86
N SER A 37 -33.75 7.66 -11.04
CA SER A 37 -33.61 6.42 -11.80
C SER A 37 -32.35 6.41 -12.64
N ILE A 38 -31.94 5.23 -13.10
CA ILE A 38 -30.80 5.08 -14.05
C ILE A 38 -31.10 5.82 -15.34
N LYS A 39 -32.35 5.72 -15.86
CA LYS A 39 -32.73 6.43 -17.08
C LYS A 39 -32.63 7.95 -16.90
N ASP A 40 -33.07 8.47 -15.78
CA ASP A 40 -32.95 9.88 -15.42
C ASP A 40 -31.49 10.31 -15.33
N LEU A 41 -30.62 9.53 -14.63
CA LEU A 41 -29.19 9.78 -14.59
C LEU A 41 -28.60 9.89 -16.01
N ILE A 42 -28.86 8.91 -16.87
CA ILE A 42 -28.27 8.82 -18.21
C ILE A 42 -28.73 10.00 -19.09
N SER A 43 -30.01 10.45 -18.98
CA SER A 43 -30.53 11.58 -19.75
C SER A 43 -29.87 12.92 -19.37
N ASN A 44 -29.33 13.04 -18.17
CA ASN A 44 -28.65 14.23 -17.69
C ASN A 44 -27.14 14.24 -18.00
N LEU A 45 -26.59 13.22 -18.68
CA LEU A 45 -25.16 13.11 -18.99
C LEU A 45 -24.88 13.39 -20.48
N LYS A 46 -23.83 14.19 -20.72
CA LYS A 46 -23.32 14.49 -22.07
C LYS A 46 -22.47 13.31 -22.60
N SER A 47 -22.71 12.94 -23.88
CA SER A 47 -21.89 11.93 -24.59
C SER A 47 -20.48 12.45 -24.94
N PRO A 48 -19.46 11.60 -24.85
CA PRO A 48 -19.50 10.27 -24.24
C PRO A 48 -19.76 10.40 -22.73
N ARG A 49 -20.71 9.61 -22.25
CA ARG A 49 -21.14 9.66 -20.85
C ARG A 49 -20.04 9.13 -19.95
N LYS A 50 -19.87 9.73 -18.76
CA LYS A 50 -18.88 9.33 -17.75
C LYS A 50 -19.62 9.06 -16.45
N ILE A 51 -19.67 7.81 -16.03
CA ILE A 51 -20.45 7.36 -14.87
C ILE A 51 -19.49 6.77 -13.85
N MET A 52 -19.33 7.44 -12.71
CA MET A 52 -18.45 6.99 -11.64
C MET A 52 -19.23 6.22 -10.58
N LEU A 53 -18.82 4.99 -10.34
CA LEU A 53 -19.36 4.12 -9.30
C LEU A 53 -18.53 4.30 -8.01
N MET A 54 -19.20 4.69 -6.93
CA MET A 54 -18.66 4.78 -5.58
C MET A 54 -19.43 3.82 -4.68
N VAL A 55 -19.33 2.52 -4.97
CA VAL A 55 -20.07 1.46 -4.30
C VAL A 55 -19.12 0.44 -3.67
N LYS A 56 -19.65 -0.46 -2.85
CA LYS A 56 -18.85 -1.56 -2.27
C LYS A 56 -18.26 -2.42 -3.39
N ALA A 57 -16.97 -2.75 -3.27
CA ALA A 57 -16.26 -3.63 -4.21
C ALA A 57 -16.92 -5.02 -4.33
N GLY A 58 -16.66 -5.71 -5.43
CA GLY A 58 -17.19 -7.03 -5.75
C GLY A 58 -18.52 -6.96 -6.49
N LYS A 59 -19.42 -7.88 -6.20
CA LYS A 59 -20.73 -8.04 -6.88
C LYS A 59 -21.55 -6.73 -7.05
N PRO A 60 -21.63 -5.80 -6.10
CA PRO A 60 -22.35 -4.54 -6.31
C PRO A 60 -21.86 -3.71 -7.51
N VAL A 61 -20.58 -3.75 -7.84
CA VAL A 61 -20.04 -3.09 -9.03
C VAL A 61 -20.56 -3.78 -10.29
N ASP A 62 -20.52 -5.12 -10.34
CA ASP A 62 -21.04 -5.89 -11.46
C ASP A 62 -22.54 -5.66 -11.65
N ASP A 63 -23.33 -5.65 -10.58
CA ASP A 63 -24.77 -5.39 -10.62
C ASP A 63 -25.08 -3.98 -11.21
N PHE A 64 -24.30 -2.95 -10.85
CA PHE A 64 -24.48 -1.61 -11.44
C PHE A 64 -24.05 -1.56 -12.91
N ILE A 65 -22.98 -2.25 -13.28
CA ILE A 65 -22.57 -2.36 -14.69
C ILE A 65 -23.72 -2.94 -15.53
N GLU A 66 -24.33 -4.04 -15.09
CA GLU A 66 -25.44 -4.67 -15.82
C GLU A 66 -26.67 -3.77 -15.92
N LEU A 67 -26.98 -2.99 -14.87
CA LEU A 67 -28.08 -2.01 -14.88
C LEU A 67 -27.81 -0.85 -15.84
N LEU A 68 -26.56 -0.47 -16.06
CA LEU A 68 -26.16 0.65 -16.92
C LEU A 68 -26.12 0.27 -18.41
N ILE A 69 -25.61 -0.92 -18.75
CA ILE A 69 -25.38 -1.37 -20.13
C ILE A 69 -26.58 -1.10 -21.08
N PRO A 70 -27.85 -1.41 -20.71
CA PRO A 70 -28.99 -1.21 -21.63
C PRO A 70 -29.24 0.25 -22.00
N HIS A 71 -28.67 1.19 -21.27
CA HIS A 71 -28.86 2.63 -21.44
C HIS A 71 -27.65 3.35 -22.04
N LEU A 72 -26.56 2.65 -22.25
CA LEU A 72 -25.30 3.21 -22.73
C LEU A 72 -25.12 3.01 -24.24
N GLN A 73 -24.25 3.82 -24.82
CA GLN A 73 -23.90 3.80 -26.22
C GLN A 73 -22.40 3.58 -26.38
N LYS A 74 -21.99 3.13 -27.55
CA LYS A 74 -20.58 2.97 -27.94
C LYS A 74 -19.75 4.19 -27.53
N GLY A 75 -18.65 3.94 -26.82
CA GLY A 75 -17.72 4.96 -26.32
C GLY A 75 -18.09 5.61 -24.99
N ASP A 76 -19.27 5.28 -24.40
CA ASP A 76 -19.57 5.69 -23.03
C ASP A 76 -18.64 5.00 -22.03
N ILE A 77 -18.37 5.66 -20.91
CA ILE A 77 -17.31 5.29 -19.95
C ILE A 77 -17.93 4.99 -18.59
N ILE A 78 -17.68 3.80 -18.07
CA ILE A 78 -17.93 3.45 -16.67
C ILE A 78 -16.62 3.55 -15.89
N ILE A 79 -16.67 4.18 -14.72
CA ILE A 79 -15.52 4.41 -13.85
C ILE A 79 -15.80 3.76 -12.50
N ASP A 80 -14.98 2.80 -12.09
CA ASP A 80 -15.01 2.22 -10.75
C ASP A 80 -14.01 2.96 -9.86
N GLY A 81 -14.52 3.82 -8.97
CA GLY A 81 -13.74 4.60 -8.00
C GLY A 81 -13.62 3.94 -6.63
N GLY A 82 -14.12 2.72 -6.46
CA GLY A 82 -14.01 1.94 -5.24
C GLY A 82 -12.62 1.32 -5.04
N ASN A 83 -12.44 0.59 -3.94
CA ASN A 83 -11.24 -0.22 -3.71
C ASN A 83 -11.47 -1.65 -4.23
N SER A 84 -11.66 -1.79 -5.54
CA SER A 84 -11.93 -3.08 -6.17
C SER A 84 -10.67 -3.92 -6.31
N HIS A 85 -10.85 -5.24 -6.30
CA HIS A 85 -9.79 -6.21 -6.56
C HIS A 85 -9.37 -6.13 -8.03
N PHE A 86 -8.09 -5.96 -8.31
CA PHE A 86 -7.58 -5.69 -9.66
C PHE A 86 -7.91 -6.78 -10.72
N PRO A 87 -8.01 -8.09 -10.39
CA PRO A 87 -8.45 -9.09 -11.35
C PRO A 87 -9.91 -8.88 -11.80
N ASP A 88 -10.79 -8.45 -10.88
CA ASP A 88 -12.16 -8.09 -11.24
C ASP A 88 -12.18 -6.88 -12.19
N THR A 89 -11.31 -5.91 -11.95
CA THR A 89 -11.16 -4.73 -12.83
C THR A 89 -10.69 -5.14 -14.21
N THR A 90 -9.72 -6.04 -14.32
CA THR A 90 -9.27 -6.60 -15.60
C THR A 90 -10.41 -7.28 -16.35
N ARG A 91 -11.17 -8.15 -15.67
CA ARG A 91 -12.34 -8.82 -16.23
C ARG A 91 -13.40 -7.83 -16.71
N ARG A 92 -13.72 -6.81 -15.90
CA ARG A 92 -14.70 -5.76 -16.24
C ARG A 92 -14.26 -4.92 -17.43
N THR A 93 -12.98 -4.57 -17.51
CA THR A 93 -12.42 -3.86 -18.66
C THR A 93 -12.64 -4.66 -19.94
N GLN A 94 -12.24 -5.90 -19.97
CA GLN A 94 -12.39 -6.79 -21.15
C GLN A 94 -13.86 -7.02 -21.52
N TYR A 95 -14.72 -7.22 -20.51
CA TYR A 95 -16.16 -7.40 -20.71
C TYR A 95 -16.83 -6.17 -21.34
N LEU A 96 -16.55 -4.98 -20.84
CA LEU A 96 -17.14 -3.76 -21.34
C LEU A 96 -16.60 -3.37 -22.72
N GLU A 97 -15.31 -3.57 -22.97
CA GLU A 97 -14.73 -3.37 -24.30
C GLU A 97 -15.34 -4.32 -25.35
N SER A 98 -15.70 -5.56 -25.00
CA SER A 98 -16.44 -6.45 -25.88
C SER A 98 -17.83 -5.96 -26.26
N LYS A 99 -18.36 -4.97 -25.50
CA LYS A 99 -19.65 -4.28 -25.75
C LYS A 99 -19.46 -2.88 -26.33
N GLU A 100 -18.25 -2.57 -26.80
CA GLU A 100 -17.87 -1.24 -27.31
C GLU A 100 -18.00 -0.10 -26.27
N LEU A 101 -18.07 -0.43 -24.97
CA LEU A 101 -18.03 0.50 -23.85
C LEU A 101 -16.61 0.56 -23.29
N LEU A 102 -16.29 1.64 -22.58
CA LEU A 102 -14.99 1.84 -21.99
C LEU A 102 -15.06 1.75 -20.46
N PHE A 103 -14.00 1.25 -19.84
CA PHE A 103 -13.94 1.10 -18.40
C PHE A 103 -12.66 1.70 -17.80
N ILE A 104 -12.81 2.44 -16.71
CA ILE A 104 -11.68 2.92 -15.88
C ILE A 104 -11.82 2.35 -14.49
N GLY A 105 -10.82 1.57 -14.04
CA GLY A 105 -10.66 1.22 -12.64
C GLY A 105 -9.69 2.19 -11.99
N THR A 106 -10.16 2.99 -11.05
CA THR A 106 -9.32 4.03 -10.45
C THR A 106 -9.24 3.92 -8.94
N GLY A 107 -8.02 3.80 -8.42
CA GLY A 107 -7.77 4.01 -7.01
C GLY A 107 -7.93 5.47 -6.64
N VAL A 108 -8.69 5.74 -5.58
CA VAL A 108 -8.84 7.07 -5.00
C VAL A 108 -8.36 7.02 -3.56
N SER A 109 -7.46 7.92 -3.16
CA SER A 109 -6.90 8.01 -1.82
C SER A 109 -7.14 9.38 -1.18
N GLY A 110 -6.91 9.48 0.13
CA GLY A 110 -7.03 10.73 0.89
C GLY A 110 -8.19 10.78 1.89
N GLY A 111 -8.97 9.70 1.99
CA GLY A 111 -10.12 9.63 2.88
C GLY A 111 -11.24 10.61 2.50
N GLU A 112 -12.13 10.94 3.44
CA GLU A 112 -13.26 11.85 3.21
C GLU A 112 -12.80 13.28 2.92
N GLU A 113 -11.84 13.76 3.68
CA GLU A 113 -11.29 15.11 3.51
C GLU A 113 -10.53 15.25 2.18
N GLY A 114 -9.68 14.27 1.83
CA GLY A 114 -8.96 14.25 0.56
C GLY A 114 -9.91 14.19 -0.62
N ALA A 115 -10.98 13.39 -0.56
CA ALA A 115 -12.00 13.34 -1.60
C ALA A 115 -12.65 14.71 -1.86
N LEU A 116 -12.82 15.51 -0.82
CA LEU A 116 -13.39 16.87 -0.93
C LEU A 116 -12.37 17.90 -1.43
N LYS A 117 -11.16 17.87 -0.89
CA LYS A 117 -10.14 18.92 -1.10
C LYS A 117 -9.16 18.65 -2.24
N GLY A 118 -8.94 17.37 -2.58
CA GLY A 118 -8.02 16.95 -3.62
C GLY A 118 -7.45 15.57 -3.31
N PRO A 119 -8.00 14.48 -3.88
CA PRO A 119 -7.47 13.14 -3.69
C PRO A 119 -6.28 12.85 -4.59
N SER A 120 -5.46 11.85 -4.24
CA SER A 120 -4.62 11.14 -5.19
C SER A 120 -5.49 10.20 -6.02
N ILE A 121 -5.37 10.23 -7.34
CA ILE A 121 -6.20 9.44 -8.27
C ILE A 121 -5.29 8.61 -9.19
N MET A 122 -5.50 7.29 -9.21
CA MET A 122 -4.67 6.31 -9.91
C MET A 122 -5.50 5.57 -10.97
N PRO A 123 -5.77 6.18 -12.14
CA PRO A 123 -6.62 5.59 -13.17
C PRO A 123 -5.90 4.56 -14.03
N GLY A 124 -6.58 3.45 -14.30
CA GLY A 124 -6.18 2.43 -15.26
C GLY A 124 -7.40 1.83 -15.95
N GLY A 125 -7.21 0.95 -16.95
CA GLY A 125 -8.32 0.33 -17.67
C GLY A 125 -8.24 0.49 -19.17
N SER A 126 -9.34 0.95 -19.81
CA SER A 126 -9.41 1.23 -21.24
C SER A 126 -8.64 2.50 -21.58
N LYS A 127 -7.50 2.38 -22.26
CA LYS A 127 -6.63 3.51 -22.65
C LYS A 127 -7.39 4.59 -23.41
N ALA A 128 -8.34 4.20 -24.27
CA ALA A 128 -9.15 5.11 -25.07
C ALA A 128 -10.04 6.05 -24.22
N ALA A 129 -10.39 5.66 -22.98
CA ALA A 129 -11.16 6.48 -22.08
C ALA A 129 -10.37 7.65 -21.47
N TRP A 130 -9.04 7.52 -21.39
CA TRP A 130 -8.20 8.44 -20.63
C TRP A 130 -8.32 9.90 -21.09
N ALA A 131 -8.27 10.13 -22.39
CA ALA A 131 -8.38 11.51 -22.94
C ALA A 131 -9.68 12.23 -22.49
N SER A 132 -10.78 11.48 -22.31
CA SER A 132 -12.07 12.02 -21.88
C SER A 132 -12.18 12.24 -20.38
N VAL A 133 -11.48 11.44 -19.54
CA VAL A 133 -11.54 11.52 -18.07
C VAL A 133 -10.44 12.37 -17.49
N LYS A 134 -9.29 12.46 -18.15
CA LYS A 134 -8.10 13.20 -17.71
C LYS A 134 -8.40 14.62 -17.25
N PRO A 135 -9.12 15.47 -18.01
CA PRO A 135 -9.39 16.86 -17.60
C PRO A 135 -10.14 16.94 -16.27
N ILE A 136 -11.08 16.03 -16.03
CA ILE A 136 -11.86 15.98 -14.78
C ILE A 136 -10.96 15.54 -13.63
N PHE A 137 -10.29 14.40 -13.78
CA PHE A 137 -9.49 13.81 -12.73
C PHE A 137 -8.31 14.69 -12.31
N GLN A 138 -7.60 15.27 -13.27
CA GLN A 138 -6.50 16.18 -12.99
C GLN A 138 -6.97 17.51 -12.39
N SER A 139 -8.18 17.98 -12.72
CA SER A 139 -8.76 19.17 -12.09
C SER A 139 -9.01 18.95 -10.59
N ILE A 140 -9.65 17.82 -10.23
CA ILE A 140 -10.11 17.54 -8.87
C ILE A 140 -9.05 16.89 -7.96
N SER A 141 -7.93 16.42 -8.51
CA SER A 141 -6.87 15.80 -7.74
C SER A 141 -6.06 16.81 -6.94
N ALA A 142 -5.37 16.35 -5.89
CA ALA A 142 -4.35 17.14 -5.21
C ALA A 142 -3.30 17.65 -6.19
N LYS A 143 -2.69 18.78 -5.87
CA LYS A 143 -1.59 19.37 -6.62
C LYS A 143 -0.35 19.40 -5.72
N VAL A 144 0.83 19.15 -6.29
CA VAL A 144 2.10 19.45 -5.64
C VAL A 144 2.44 20.94 -5.80
N GLU A 145 3.51 21.43 -5.18
CA GLU A 145 3.86 22.85 -5.11
C GLU A 145 3.96 23.54 -6.49
N ASP A 146 4.45 22.83 -7.50
CA ASP A 146 4.57 23.35 -8.88
C ASP A 146 3.26 23.30 -9.67
N GLY A 147 2.15 22.90 -9.05
CA GLY A 147 0.83 22.76 -9.66
C GLY A 147 0.60 21.43 -10.39
N THR A 148 1.57 20.52 -10.42
CA THR A 148 1.42 19.21 -11.07
C THR A 148 0.37 18.37 -10.32
N PRO A 149 -0.64 17.81 -11.03
CA PRO A 149 -1.70 17.04 -10.41
C PRO A 149 -1.20 15.66 -9.91
N CYS A 150 -1.68 15.23 -8.75
CA CYS A 150 -1.45 13.89 -8.22
C CYS A 150 -2.39 12.86 -8.89
N CYS A 151 -2.43 12.91 -10.21
CA CYS A 151 -3.23 12.05 -11.07
C CYS A 151 -2.62 11.95 -12.45
N ASP A 152 -2.28 10.73 -12.87
CA ASP A 152 -1.90 10.44 -14.24
C ASP A 152 -2.28 9.00 -14.60
N TRP A 153 -2.19 8.66 -15.89
CA TRP A 153 -2.44 7.30 -16.37
C TRP A 153 -1.46 6.31 -15.75
N VAL A 154 -2.00 5.25 -15.16
CA VAL A 154 -1.21 4.18 -14.53
C VAL A 154 -0.88 3.07 -15.52
N GLY A 155 -1.89 2.53 -16.20
CA GLY A 155 -1.72 1.40 -17.12
C GLY A 155 -3.06 0.77 -17.51
N GLU A 156 -2.99 -0.24 -18.34
CA GLU A 156 -4.13 -0.95 -18.89
C GLU A 156 -4.80 -1.87 -17.87
N ASN A 157 -6.03 -2.26 -18.12
CA ASN A 157 -6.78 -3.25 -17.36
C ASN A 157 -6.84 -2.91 -15.85
N GLY A 158 -6.41 -3.83 -14.98
CA GLY A 158 -6.43 -3.69 -13.53
C GLY A 158 -5.33 -2.82 -12.92
N ALA A 159 -4.43 -2.23 -13.72
CA ALA A 159 -3.23 -1.55 -13.24
C ALA A 159 -3.52 -0.42 -12.23
N GLY A 160 -4.57 0.37 -12.43
CA GLY A 160 -4.94 1.45 -11.51
C GLY A 160 -5.29 0.95 -10.11
N HIS A 161 -6.16 -0.05 -10.02
CA HIS A 161 -6.51 -0.68 -8.74
C HIS A 161 -5.33 -1.46 -8.13
N PHE A 162 -4.47 -2.06 -8.95
CA PHE A 162 -3.26 -2.72 -8.47
C PHE A 162 -2.31 -1.74 -7.79
N VAL A 163 -2.01 -0.61 -8.41
CA VAL A 163 -1.15 0.43 -7.82
C VAL A 163 -1.78 0.99 -6.53
N LYS A 164 -3.12 1.17 -6.50
CA LYS A 164 -3.82 1.56 -5.26
C LYS A 164 -3.73 0.48 -4.18
N MET A 165 -3.82 -0.79 -4.53
CA MET A 165 -3.66 -1.90 -3.60
C MET A 165 -2.24 -1.92 -2.99
N VAL A 166 -1.20 -1.74 -3.82
CA VAL A 166 0.19 -1.63 -3.35
C VAL A 166 0.38 -0.42 -2.43
N HIS A 167 -0.19 0.74 -2.80
CA HIS A 167 -0.24 1.91 -1.92
C HIS A 167 -0.78 1.55 -0.53
N ASN A 168 -1.89 0.82 -0.47
CA ASN A 168 -2.47 0.41 0.81
C ASN A 168 -1.58 -0.60 1.56
N GLY A 169 -0.86 -1.46 0.85
CA GLY A 169 0.13 -2.35 1.47
C GLY A 169 1.26 -1.56 2.15
N ILE A 170 1.83 -0.57 1.46
CA ILE A 170 2.83 0.35 2.03
C ILE A 170 2.25 1.10 3.24
N GLU A 171 1.01 1.58 3.16
CA GLU A 171 0.29 2.21 4.27
C GLU A 171 0.25 1.31 5.51
N TYR A 172 -0.03 0.01 5.35
CA TYR A 172 -0.01 -0.95 6.45
C TYR A 172 1.39 -1.08 7.06
N GLY A 173 2.43 -1.17 6.22
CA GLY A 173 3.82 -1.20 6.65
C GLY A 173 4.20 0.05 7.46
N ASP A 174 3.92 1.23 6.94
CA ASP A 174 4.21 2.49 7.60
C ASP A 174 3.49 2.63 8.95
N MET A 175 2.19 2.28 9.01
CA MET A 175 1.43 2.30 10.25
C MET A 175 2.01 1.34 11.29
N GLN A 176 2.37 0.12 10.89
CA GLN A 176 2.97 -0.86 11.81
C GLN A 176 4.31 -0.36 12.36
N LEU A 177 5.19 0.17 11.50
CA LEU A 177 6.48 0.74 11.91
C LEU A 177 6.31 1.89 12.91
N ILE A 178 5.37 2.79 12.67
CA ILE A 178 5.06 3.91 13.57
C ILE A 178 4.53 3.40 14.92
N CYS A 179 3.63 2.39 14.90
CA CYS A 179 3.12 1.79 16.13
C CYS A 179 4.22 1.07 16.92
N GLU A 180 5.18 0.42 16.26
CA GLU A 180 6.33 -0.18 16.91
C GLU A 180 7.26 0.88 17.53
N ALA A 181 7.50 1.99 16.83
CA ALA A 181 8.26 3.12 17.39
C ALA A 181 7.56 3.73 18.62
N TYR A 182 6.23 3.89 18.57
CA TYR A 182 5.42 4.29 19.72
C TYR A 182 5.57 3.30 20.89
N GLN A 183 5.50 2.00 20.64
CA GLN A 183 5.66 0.97 21.67
C GLN A 183 7.05 1.00 22.29
N ILE A 184 8.11 1.13 21.51
CA ILE A 184 9.49 1.28 22.00
C ILE A 184 9.60 2.49 22.94
N MET A 185 9.08 3.64 22.54
CA MET A 185 9.12 4.86 23.36
C MET A 185 8.34 4.71 24.65
N LYS A 186 7.17 4.09 24.60
CA LYS A 186 6.30 3.89 25.76
C LYS A 186 6.84 2.81 26.70
N ASP A 187 7.06 1.60 26.19
CA ASP A 187 7.27 0.42 27.02
C ASP A 187 8.75 0.17 27.36
N LEU A 188 9.69 0.58 26.49
CA LEU A 188 11.12 0.44 26.76
C LEU A 188 11.73 1.70 27.38
N LEU A 189 11.43 2.88 26.80
CA LEU A 189 12.01 4.14 27.28
C LEU A 189 11.19 4.80 28.39
N GLY A 190 9.94 4.40 28.59
CA GLY A 190 9.05 4.94 29.61
C GLY A 190 8.70 6.42 29.37
N LEU A 191 8.58 6.84 28.11
CA LEU A 191 8.20 8.22 27.78
C LEU A 191 6.70 8.45 28.02
N SER A 192 6.38 9.63 28.54
CA SER A 192 5.01 10.13 28.62
C SER A 192 4.45 10.47 27.24
N TYR A 193 3.13 10.60 27.12
CA TYR A 193 2.48 11.00 25.86
C TYR A 193 2.89 12.40 25.41
N ASP A 194 3.10 13.33 26.35
CA ASP A 194 3.56 14.69 26.03
C ASP A 194 5.02 14.68 25.50
N GLU A 195 5.87 13.78 25.99
CA GLU A 195 7.23 13.58 25.45
C GLU A 195 7.18 12.93 24.05
N MET A 196 6.40 11.87 23.87
CA MET A 196 6.22 11.24 22.57
C MET A 196 5.64 12.22 21.54
N TYR A 197 4.66 13.05 21.90
CA TYR A 197 4.15 14.12 21.06
C TYR A 197 5.27 15.04 20.55
N LYS A 198 6.19 15.46 21.46
CA LYS A 198 7.32 16.33 21.07
C LYS A 198 8.26 15.64 20.10
N VAL A 199 8.54 14.34 20.31
CA VAL A 199 9.37 13.54 19.40
C VAL A 199 8.74 13.47 18.01
N PHE A 200 7.46 13.08 17.92
CA PHE A 200 6.76 13.01 16.63
C PHE A 200 6.60 14.37 15.96
N LYS A 201 6.45 15.44 16.73
CA LYS A 201 6.43 16.81 16.20
C LYS A 201 7.75 17.15 15.54
N GLU A 202 8.87 16.89 16.19
CA GLU A 202 10.23 17.12 15.65
C GLU A 202 10.46 16.25 14.41
N TRP A 203 10.09 14.98 14.44
CA TRP A 203 10.23 14.09 13.30
C TRP A 203 9.45 14.55 12.08
N ASN A 204 8.30 15.19 12.28
CA ASN A 204 7.48 15.73 11.20
C ASN A 204 8.01 17.03 10.59
N GLU A 205 9.04 17.62 11.19
CA GLU A 205 9.74 18.82 10.67
C GLU A 205 10.99 18.44 9.83
N GLY A 206 11.25 17.13 9.63
CA GLY A 206 12.46 16.61 8.98
C GLY A 206 12.20 15.54 7.91
N GLU A 207 13.14 14.63 7.77
CA GLU A 207 13.11 13.57 6.74
C GLU A 207 11.99 12.53 6.94
N LEU A 208 11.38 12.48 8.13
CA LEU A 208 10.20 11.65 8.42
C LEU A 208 8.86 12.37 8.18
N ASP A 209 8.87 13.64 7.73
CA ASP A 209 7.63 14.35 7.42
C ASP A 209 6.76 13.52 6.48
N SER A 210 5.59 13.18 6.99
CA SER A 210 4.59 12.39 6.30
C SER A 210 3.23 12.56 6.98
N TYR A 211 2.16 12.29 6.22
CA TYR A 211 0.81 12.37 6.75
C TYR A 211 0.61 11.46 7.99
N LEU A 212 1.17 10.25 7.98
CA LEU A 212 1.02 9.32 9.11
C LEU A 212 1.80 9.77 10.36
N ILE A 213 2.96 10.39 10.21
CA ILE A 213 3.71 11.00 11.33
C ILE A 213 2.94 12.23 11.87
N GLU A 214 2.40 13.06 10.99
CA GLU A 214 1.59 14.21 11.34
C GLU A 214 0.38 13.83 12.19
N ILE A 215 -0.44 12.89 11.72
CA ILE A 215 -1.62 12.44 12.47
C ILE A 215 -1.25 11.68 13.76
N THR A 216 -0.13 10.98 13.79
CA THR A 216 0.37 10.33 15.03
C THR A 216 0.71 11.39 16.09
N ARG A 217 1.40 12.46 15.69
CA ARG A 217 1.62 13.63 16.57
C ARG A 217 0.30 14.15 17.15
N ASP A 218 -0.70 14.35 16.31
CA ASP A 218 -1.98 14.93 16.73
C ASP A 218 -2.77 13.97 17.63
N ILE A 219 -2.75 12.66 17.35
CA ILE A 219 -3.36 11.61 18.18
C ILE A 219 -2.73 11.60 19.57
N LEU A 220 -1.40 11.66 19.66
CA LEU A 220 -0.69 11.63 20.96
C LEU A 220 -0.96 12.87 21.81
N ASN A 221 -1.30 14.00 21.18
CA ASN A 221 -1.66 15.24 21.87
C ASN A 221 -3.15 15.30 22.29
N TYR A 222 -3.99 14.44 21.70
CA TYR A 222 -5.43 14.51 21.96
C TYR A 222 -5.78 13.88 23.32
N LYS A 223 -6.51 14.66 24.15
CA LYS A 223 -6.93 14.24 25.49
C LYS A 223 -8.46 14.23 25.57
N ASP A 224 -9.01 13.17 26.15
CA ASP A 224 -10.40 13.09 26.57
C ASP A 224 -10.44 13.16 28.10
N ASN A 225 -11.20 14.13 28.63
CA ASN A 225 -11.27 14.39 30.06
C ASN A 225 -9.89 14.48 30.75
N GLY A 226 -8.91 15.10 30.06
CA GLY A 226 -7.56 15.32 30.58
C GLY A 226 -6.61 14.11 30.47
N LYS A 227 -7.06 12.99 29.91
CA LYS A 227 -6.24 11.78 29.70
C LYS A 227 -6.05 11.51 28.21
N PRO A 228 -4.89 10.96 27.79
CA PRO A 228 -4.66 10.62 26.39
C PRO A 228 -5.71 9.64 25.85
N LEU A 229 -6.47 10.03 24.82
CA LEU A 229 -7.55 9.19 24.27
C LEU A 229 -7.04 7.84 23.78
N VAL A 230 -5.83 7.79 23.22
CA VAL A 230 -5.25 6.55 22.66
C VAL A 230 -5.14 5.42 23.69
N GLU A 231 -5.08 5.72 25.00
CA GLU A 231 -5.07 4.68 26.06
C GLU A 231 -6.42 3.98 26.24
N TYR A 232 -7.49 4.59 25.79
CA TYR A 232 -8.84 4.02 25.87
C TYR A 232 -9.26 3.29 24.61
N ILE A 233 -8.44 3.34 23.57
CA ILE A 233 -8.69 2.63 22.32
C ILE A 233 -8.27 1.18 22.48
N LEU A 234 -9.19 0.25 22.18
CA LEU A 234 -8.90 -1.19 22.21
C LEU A 234 -7.81 -1.53 21.20
N ASP A 235 -6.82 -2.29 21.62
CA ASP A 235 -5.65 -2.70 20.83
C ASP A 235 -5.96 -3.84 19.84
N THR A 236 -7.02 -3.68 19.05
CA THR A 236 -7.41 -4.54 17.93
C THR A 236 -7.50 -3.73 16.66
N ALA A 237 -6.75 -4.10 15.64
CA ALA A 237 -6.71 -3.35 14.37
C ALA A 237 -7.52 -4.05 13.28
N GLY A 238 -8.57 -3.38 12.79
CA GLY A 238 -9.37 -3.86 11.67
C GLY A 238 -8.67 -3.70 10.31
N GLN A 239 -9.19 -4.42 9.29
CA GLN A 239 -8.74 -4.28 7.91
C GLN A 239 -9.91 -4.49 6.92
N LYS A 240 -9.82 -3.82 5.76
CA LYS A 240 -10.80 -3.96 4.67
C LYS A 240 -10.36 -4.92 3.56
N GLY A 241 -9.19 -5.59 3.72
CA GLY A 241 -8.68 -6.63 2.82
C GLY A 241 -7.64 -6.18 1.80
N THR A 242 -7.42 -4.89 1.56
CA THR A 242 -6.46 -4.42 0.54
C THR A 242 -5.00 -4.78 0.87
N GLY A 243 -4.59 -4.71 2.14
CA GLY A 243 -3.27 -5.18 2.57
C GLY A 243 -3.10 -6.69 2.38
N LYS A 244 -4.14 -7.49 2.71
CA LYS A 244 -4.16 -8.93 2.43
C LYS A 244 -3.99 -9.21 0.93
N TRP A 245 -4.70 -8.50 0.05
CA TRP A 245 -4.56 -8.67 -1.40
C TRP A 245 -3.16 -8.33 -1.89
N THR A 246 -2.50 -7.32 -1.29
CA THR A 246 -1.11 -6.98 -1.61
C THR A 246 -0.17 -8.14 -1.33
N VAL A 247 -0.33 -8.80 -0.17
CA VAL A 247 0.47 -9.98 0.20
C VAL A 247 0.17 -11.17 -0.71
N LEU A 248 -1.10 -11.45 -1.00
CA LEU A 248 -1.48 -12.53 -1.91
C LEU A 248 -0.88 -12.30 -3.31
N ALA A 249 -1.05 -11.10 -3.86
CA ALA A 249 -0.45 -10.76 -5.15
C ALA A 249 1.08 -10.90 -5.16
N SER A 250 1.75 -10.61 -4.04
CA SER A 250 3.20 -10.78 -3.95
C SER A 250 3.63 -12.25 -4.01
N LEU A 251 2.86 -13.14 -3.40
CA LEU A 251 3.09 -14.58 -3.47
C LEU A 251 2.82 -15.12 -4.89
N ASP A 252 1.75 -14.64 -5.53
CA ASP A 252 1.38 -15.05 -6.88
C ASP A 252 2.46 -14.69 -7.92
N VAL A 253 3.10 -13.54 -7.77
CA VAL A 253 4.16 -13.08 -8.70
C VAL A 253 5.59 -13.34 -8.20
N GLY A 254 5.76 -13.97 -7.04
CA GLY A 254 7.07 -14.29 -6.46
C GLY A 254 7.87 -13.09 -5.95
N ALA A 255 7.22 -12.00 -5.54
CA ALA A 255 7.89 -10.82 -5.00
C ALA A 255 8.07 -10.91 -3.48
N PRO A 256 9.30 -10.70 -2.92
CA PRO A 256 9.56 -10.80 -1.48
C PRO A 256 9.02 -9.57 -0.74
N LEU A 257 7.82 -9.68 -0.16
CA LEU A 257 7.08 -8.59 0.49
C LEU A 257 6.99 -8.78 2.02
N THR A 258 8.13 -9.04 2.66
CA THR A 258 8.19 -9.48 4.05
C THR A 258 7.64 -8.46 5.04
N LEU A 259 8.03 -7.17 4.96
CA LEU A 259 7.60 -6.14 5.88
C LEU A 259 6.08 -5.89 5.79
N ILE A 260 5.55 -5.75 4.59
CA ILE A 260 4.10 -5.54 4.38
C ILE A 260 3.33 -6.79 4.84
N GLY A 261 3.90 -7.99 4.63
CA GLY A 261 3.37 -9.24 5.17
C GLY A 261 3.24 -9.20 6.69
N GLU A 262 4.31 -8.85 7.39
CA GLU A 262 4.30 -8.71 8.85
C GLU A 262 3.26 -7.68 9.33
N ALA A 263 3.11 -6.57 8.64
CA ALA A 263 2.09 -5.57 8.99
C ALA A 263 0.65 -6.12 8.86
N VAL A 264 0.39 -7.00 7.89
CA VAL A 264 -0.90 -7.69 7.75
C VAL A 264 -1.08 -8.71 8.88
N TYR A 265 -0.06 -9.53 9.16
CA TYR A 265 -0.12 -10.50 10.25
C TYR A 265 -0.19 -9.84 11.62
N GLY A 266 0.46 -8.69 11.81
CA GLY A 266 0.36 -7.89 13.03
C GLY A 266 -1.09 -7.51 13.36
N ARG A 267 -1.86 -7.06 12.36
CA ARG A 267 -3.30 -6.79 12.53
C ARG A 267 -4.07 -8.07 12.89
N THR A 268 -3.76 -9.18 12.24
CA THR A 268 -4.40 -10.47 12.53
C THR A 268 -4.11 -10.93 13.96
N LEU A 269 -2.85 -10.83 14.39
CA LEU A 269 -2.46 -11.14 15.78
C LEU A 269 -3.16 -10.19 16.78
N SER A 270 -3.27 -8.89 16.46
CA SER A 270 -3.96 -7.95 17.33
C SER A 270 -5.42 -8.32 17.58
N ALA A 271 -6.09 -8.93 16.60
CA ALA A 271 -7.48 -9.35 16.69
C ALA A 271 -7.71 -10.53 17.65
N LEU A 272 -6.68 -11.28 18.02
CA LEU A 272 -6.75 -12.37 19.01
C LEU A 272 -6.70 -11.82 20.46
N LYS A 273 -7.52 -10.81 20.77
CA LYS A 273 -7.39 -10.05 22.04
C LYS A 273 -7.57 -10.93 23.27
N GLU A 274 -8.61 -11.75 23.31
CA GLU A 274 -8.92 -12.61 24.45
C GLU A 274 -7.85 -13.69 24.63
N GLU A 275 -7.39 -14.31 23.56
CA GLU A 275 -6.30 -15.30 23.59
C GLU A 275 -4.99 -14.68 24.07
N ARG A 276 -4.64 -13.45 23.60
CA ARG A 276 -3.46 -12.74 24.09
C ARG A 276 -3.53 -12.39 25.56
N VAL A 277 -4.71 -12.02 26.07
CA VAL A 277 -4.92 -11.76 27.50
C VAL A 277 -4.71 -13.05 28.32
N GLU A 278 -5.22 -14.18 27.87
CA GLU A 278 -4.97 -15.46 28.57
C GLU A 278 -3.50 -15.87 28.46
N ALA A 279 -2.89 -15.75 27.30
CA ALA A 279 -1.46 -16.07 27.10
C ALA A 279 -0.55 -15.22 28.01
N SER A 280 -0.87 -13.94 28.21
CA SER A 280 -0.10 -13.04 29.08
C SER A 280 -0.06 -13.45 30.56
N LYS A 281 -1.01 -14.29 31.00
CA LYS A 281 -1.07 -14.81 32.39
C LYS A 281 -0.17 -16.02 32.61
N VAL A 282 0.16 -16.75 31.52
CA VAL A 282 0.87 -18.05 31.60
C VAL A 282 2.24 -18.04 30.93
N LEU A 283 2.47 -17.19 29.94
CA LEU A 283 3.75 -17.06 29.26
C LEU A 283 4.58 -15.92 29.88
N SER A 284 5.79 -16.24 30.29
CA SER A 284 6.75 -15.24 30.79
C SER A 284 7.67 -14.74 29.70
N GLY A 285 8.18 -13.53 29.86
CA GLY A 285 9.17 -12.91 28.98
C GLY A 285 10.06 -11.90 29.73
N PRO A 286 11.02 -11.26 29.04
CA PRO A 286 11.82 -10.22 29.63
C PRO A 286 10.93 -9.07 30.17
N LYS A 287 11.36 -8.43 31.25
CA LYS A 287 10.82 -7.15 31.68
C LYS A 287 11.62 -6.05 31.00
N PRO A 288 10.98 -5.17 30.20
CA PRO A 288 11.69 -4.10 29.53
C PRO A 288 12.48 -3.23 30.51
N LYS A 289 13.77 -3.04 30.23
CA LYS A 289 14.65 -2.18 31.01
C LYS A 289 15.65 -1.51 30.08
N PHE A 290 15.73 -0.19 30.16
CA PHE A 290 16.67 0.59 29.37
C PHE A 290 17.55 1.43 30.29
N ASP A 291 18.83 1.11 30.33
CA ASP A 291 19.84 1.78 31.17
C ASP A 291 20.72 2.76 30.35
N GLY A 292 20.44 2.95 29.06
CA GLY A 292 21.21 3.81 28.18
C GLY A 292 20.76 5.27 28.13
N ASN A 293 21.38 6.05 27.25
CA ASN A 293 20.97 7.42 26.99
C ASN A 293 19.69 7.44 26.11
N LYS A 294 18.56 7.84 26.69
CA LYS A 294 17.25 7.87 26.00
C LYS A 294 17.24 8.79 24.80
N ASN A 295 17.85 9.97 24.89
CA ASN A 295 17.87 10.91 23.76
C ASN A 295 18.64 10.35 22.57
N GLN A 296 19.80 9.72 22.81
CA GLN A 296 20.57 9.04 21.76
C GLN A 296 19.76 7.87 21.15
N PHE A 297 19.03 7.13 21.97
CA PHE A 297 18.22 6.02 21.48
C PHE A 297 17.00 6.49 20.68
N ILE A 298 16.42 7.65 20.99
CA ILE A 298 15.37 8.29 20.19
C ILE A 298 15.92 8.69 18.80
N GLU A 299 17.15 9.21 18.72
CA GLU A 299 17.82 9.47 17.45
C GLU A 299 18.12 8.19 16.67
N ASP A 300 18.52 7.11 17.35
CA ASP A 300 18.69 5.81 16.72
C ASP A 300 17.36 5.26 16.21
N LEU A 301 16.26 5.44 16.96
CA LEU A 301 14.91 5.03 16.58
C LEU A 301 14.40 5.82 15.36
N LYS A 302 14.68 7.12 15.28
CA LYS A 302 14.40 7.95 14.10
C LYS A 302 15.03 7.37 12.85
N LYS A 303 16.34 7.03 12.91
CA LYS A 303 17.08 6.42 11.81
C LYS A 303 16.55 5.03 11.46
N ALA A 304 16.23 4.22 12.47
CA ALA A 304 15.66 2.89 12.27
C ALA A 304 14.29 2.94 11.59
N LEU A 305 13.42 3.85 12.02
CA LEU A 305 12.12 4.08 11.41
C LEU A 305 12.26 4.53 9.97
N TYR A 306 13.13 5.51 9.69
CA TYR A 306 13.37 6.01 8.34
C TYR A 306 13.87 4.91 7.41
N ALA A 307 14.90 4.16 7.80
CA ALA A 307 15.44 3.04 7.04
C ALA A 307 14.37 1.96 6.76
N SER A 308 13.59 1.60 7.78
CA SER A 308 12.50 0.62 7.63
C SER A 308 11.39 1.10 6.71
N LYS A 309 11.03 2.39 6.74
CA LYS A 309 10.09 2.99 5.78
C LYS A 309 10.61 2.91 4.35
N LEU A 310 11.89 3.19 4.11
CA LEU A 310 12.50 3.05 2.78
C LEU A 310 12.41 1.61 2.27
N VAL A 311 12.58 0.61 3.13
CA VAL A 311 12.37 -0.81 2.76
C VAL A 311 10.92 -1.09 2.41
N SER A 312 9.95 -0.55 3.15
CA SER A 312 8.51 -0.72 2.86
C SER A 312 8.17 -0.25 1.44
N TYR A 313 8.63 0.96 1.08
CA TYR A 313 8.42 1.49 -0.28
C TYR A 313 9.20 0.69 -1.33
N ALA A 314 10.45 0.31 -1.05
CA ALA A 314 11.23 -0.52 -1.96
C ALA A 314 10.52 -1.84 -2.28
N GLN A 315 9.96 -2.52 -1.28
CA GLN A 315 9.17 -3.73 -1.47
C GLN A 315 7.92 -3.49 -2.34
N GLY A 316 7.21 -2.39 -2.11
CA GLY A 316 6.05 -2.02 -2.94
C GLY A 316 6.43 -1.80 -4.41
N TYR A 317 7.54 -1.13 -4.69
CA TYR A 317 8.04 -0.92 -6.05
C TYR A 317 8.54 -2.22 -6.70
N VAL A 318 9.18 -3.11 -5.93
CA VAL A 318 9.54 -4.45 -6.41
C VAL A 318 8.28 -5.22 -6.81
N LEU A 319 7.24 -5.22 -5.98
CA LEU A 319 5.97 -5.88 -6.31
C LEU A 319 5.37 -5.32 -7.61
N MET A 320 5.32 -3.99 -7.77
CA MET A 320 4.82 -3.38 -9.01
C MET A 320 5.62 -3.79 -10.24
N ARG A 321 6.94 -3.94 -10.13
CA ARG A 321 7.80 -4.41 -11.24
C ARG A 321 7.52 -5.87 -11.60
N TYR A 322 7.36 -6.74 -10.62
CA TYR A 322 7.03 -8.15 -10.87
C TYR A 322 5.65 -8.28 -11.53
N ALA A 323 4.65 -7.56 -11.01
CA ALA A 323 3.32 -7.54 -11.59
C ALA A 323 3.29 -6.92 -13.00
N ALA A 324 4.06 -5.85 -13.24
CA ALA A 324 4.16 -5.24 -14.56
C ALA A 324 4.71 -6.22 -15.61
N LYS A 325 5.67 -7.05 -15.22
CA LYS A 325 6.19 -8.14 -16.08
C LYS A 325 5.14 -9.23 -16.30
N GLU A 326 4.48 -9.68 -15.23
CA GLU A 326 3.49 -10.77 -15.27
C GLU A 326 2.26 -10.39 -16.12
N PHE A 327 1.74 -9.18 -15.91
CA PHE A 327 0.51 -8.72 -16.57
C PHE A 327 0.77 -7.87 -17.82
N ASN A 328 2.02 -7.74 -18.25
CA ASN A 328 2.44 -6.94 -19.40
C ASN A 328 1.98 -5.47 -19.32
N TRP A 329 2.13 -4.85 -18.15
CA TRP A 329 1.84 -3.43 -17.94
C TRP A 329 3.08 -2.57 -18.15
N ASN A 330 2.89 -1.39 -18.74
CA ASN A 330 3.94 -0.38 -18.86
C ASN A 330 3.75 0.69 -17.78
N LEU A 331 4.21 0.42 -16.56
CA LEU A 331 4.05 1.33 -15.42
C LEU A 331 5.12 2.43 -15.43
N ASN A 332 4.69 3.68 -15.24
CA ASN A 332 5.58 4.81 -14.98
C ASN A 332 5.82 4.95 -13.47
N TYR A 333 6.87 4.33 -12.95
CA TYR A 333 7.17 4.32 -11.50
C TYR A 333 7.42 5.70 -10.92
N GLY A 334 8.11 6.59 -11.64
CA GLY A 334 8.28 7.99 -11.24
C GLY A 334 6.95 8.74 -11.18
N GLY A 335 6.07 8.48 -12.15
CA GLY A 335 4.70 9.02 -12.16
C GLY A 335 3.86 8.49 -11.01
N VAL A 336 4.01 7.21 -10.63
CA VAL A 336 3.35 6.64 -9.44
C VAL A 336 3.81 7.36 -8.18
N ALA A 337 5.13 7.57 -8.00
CA ALA A 337 5.65 8.32 -6.86
C ALA A 337 5.06 9.74 -6.80
N LEU A 338 4.95 10.41 -7.95
CA LEU A 338 4.35 11.74 -8.05
C LEU A 338 2.89 11.74 -7.58
N MET A 339 2.08 10.77 -8.02
CA MET A 339 0.68 10.65 -7.61
C MET A 339 0.51 10.49 -6.09
N TRP A 340 1.48 9.91 -5.40
CA TRP A 340 1.44 9.70 -3.95
C TRP A 340 1.96 10.88 -3.13
N ARG A 341 2.49 11.94 -3.76
CA ARG A 341 3.05 13.13 -3.07
C ARG A 341 1.99 14.03 -2.43
N GLY A 342 0.73 13.91 -2.79
CA GLY A 342 -0.37 14.69 -2.22
C GLY A 342 -1.70 13.96 -2.27
N GLY A 343 -2.62 14.31 -1.39
CA GLY A 343 -3.98 13.78 -1.37
C GLY A 343 -4.05 12.28 -1.05
N CYS A 344 -3.07 11.70 -0.38
CA CYS A 344 -3.09 10.30 0.00
C CYS A 344 -2.48 10.04 1.39
N ILE A 345 -2.77 8.87 1.94
CA ILE A 345 -2.36 8.47 3.30
C ILE A 345 -0.84 8.26 3.43
N ILE A 346 -0.16 7.86 2.36
CA ILE A 346 1.29 7.61 2.36
C ILE A 346 2.12 8.80 1.88
N ARG A 347 1.56 10.01 1.83
CA ARG A 347 2.32 11.23 1.54
C ARG A 347 3.56 11.32 2.43
N SER A 348 4.73 11.46 1.80
CA SER A 348 6.04 11.57 2.46
C SER A 348 6.98 12.44 1.64
N VAL A 349 7.87 13.19 2.28
CA VAL A 349 8.82 14.09 1.60
C VAL A 349 9.78 13.34 0.66
N PHE A 350 10.16 12.11 0.96
CA PHE A 350 11.09 11.33 0.13
C PHE A 350 10.46 10.76 -1.16
N LEU A 351 9.15 10.89 -1.38
CA LEU A 351 8.51 10.47 -2.64
C LEU A 351 9.07 11.23 -3.86
N GLY A 352 9.49 12.50 -3.66
CA GLY A 352 10.23 13.24 -4.68
C GLY A 352 11.54 12.55 -5.07
N LYS A 353 12.25 11.96 -4.11
CA LYS A 353 13.48 11.21 -4.36
C LYS A 353 13.24 9.88 -5.08
N ILE A 354 12.12 9.21 -4.81
CA ILE A 354 11.71 8.04 -5.59
C ILE A 354 11.46 8.42 -7.05
N LYS A 355 10.74 9.53 -7.28
CA LYS A 355 10.53 10.04 -8.65
C LYS A 355 11.86 10.30 -9.35
N GLU A 356 12.78 11.05 -8.72
CA GLU A 356 14.10 11.34 -9.26
C GLU A 356 14.89 10.07 -9.60
N ALA A 357 14.84 9.04 -8.74
CA ALA A 357 15.52 7.77 -8.95
C ALA A 357 15.03 7.06 -10.22
N PHE A 358 13.71 6.96 -10.41
CA PHE A 358 13.13 6.32 -11.59
C PHE A 358 13.21 7.19 -12.85
N ASP A 359 13.22 8.51 -12.75
CA ASP A 359 13.48 9.40 -13.89
C ASP A 359 14.91 9.22 -14.41
N LYS A 360 15.88 9.04 -13.50
CA LYS A 360 17.29 8.78 -13.87
C LYS A 360 17.51 7.35 -14.38
N ASN A 361 16.82 6.38 -13.78
CA ASN A 361 16.93 4.96 -14.17
C ASN A 361 15.55 4.29 -14.14
N PRO A 362 14.79 4.32 -15.25
CA PRO A 362 13.49 3.66 -15.36
C PRO A 362 13.53 2.14 -15.10
N ASN A 363 14.70 1.52 -15.28
CA ASN A 363 14.92 0.09 -15.07
C ASN A 363 15.52 -0.25 -13.70
N LEU A 364 15.51 0.68 -12.76
CA LEU A 364 16.03 0.46 -11.40
C LEU A 364 15.35 -0.76 -10.77
N SER A 365 16.15 -1.77 -10.44
CA SER A 365 15.63 -3.07 -9.96
C SER A 365 15.12 -3.01 -8.52
N ASN A 366 15.69 -2.14 -7.70
CA ASN A 366 15.30 -1.91 -6.31
C ASN A 366 15.71 -0.50 -5.89
N LEU A 367 14.84 0.23 -5.19
CA LEU A 367 15.15 1.58 -4.70
C LEU A 367 16.42 1.65 -3.85
N LEU A 368 16.72 0.61 -3.09
CA LEU A 368 17.92 0.55 -2.23
C LEU A 368 19.24 0.61 -3.01
N LEU A 369 19.21 0.44 -4.34
CA LEU A 369 20.38 0.54 -5.22
C LEU A 369 20.58 1.96 -5.78
N ASP A 370 19.60 2.84 -5.66
CA ASP A 370 19.77 4.25 -6.02
C ASP A 370 20.74 4.93 -5.02
N PRO A 371 21.64 5.81 -5.47
CA PRO A 371 22.65 6.44 -4.62
C PRO A 371 22.10 7.15 -3.37
N PHE A 372 20.98 7.86 -3.50
CA PHE A 372 20.36 8.55 -2.37
C PHE A 372 19.85 7.56 -1.31
N PHE A 373 19.10 6.54 -1.72
CA PHE A 373 18.53 5.55 -0.79
C PHE A 373 19.62 4.65 -0.20
N LYS A 374 20.64 4.30 -0.98
CA LYS A 374 21.80 3.56 -0.51
C LYS A 374 22.51 4.30 0.62
N GLU A 375 22.83 5.59 0.44
CA GLU A 375 23.49 6.42 1.46
C GLU A 375 22.66 6.48 2.75
N LYS A 376 21.35 6.71 2.64
CA LYS A 376 20.43 6.76 3.79
C LYS A 376 20.40 5.44 4.57
N ILE A 377 20.31 4.33 3.89
CA ILE A 377 20.34 3.01 4.51
C ILE A 377 21.70 2.75 5.18
N GLU A 378 22.82 3.00 4.48
CA GLU A 378 24.16 2.76 5.00
C GLU A 378 24.45 3.60 6.24
N SER A 379 24.09 4.88 6.25
CA SER A 379 24.27 5.76 7.42
C SER A 379 23.35 5.43 8.59
N SER A 380 22.30 4.65 8.37
CA SER A 380 21.34 4.26 9.42
C SER A 380 21.65 2.90 10.05
N GLN A 381 22.49 2.07 9.44
CA GLN A 381 22.63 0.65 9.81
C GLN A 381 22.99 0.39 11.27
N GLU A 382 23.94 1.13 11.84
CA GLU A 382 24.35 0.91 13.22
C GLU A 382 23.23 1.24 14.21
N ALA A 383 22.57 2.37 14.00
CA ALA A 383 21.42 2.80 14.79
C ALA A 383 20.27 1.78 14.68
N TRP A 384 19.96 1.37 13.47
CA TRP A 384 18.89 0.41 13.17
C TRP A 384 19.13 -0.94 13.87
N ARG A 385 20.36 -1.46 13.80
CA ARG A 385 20.73 -2.71 14.46
C ARG A 385 20.67 -2.59 15.99
N ARG A 386 21.12 -1.47 16.57
CA ARG A 386 20.97 -1.22 18.01
C ARG A 386 19.51 -1.23 18.45
N VAL A 387 18.65 -0.53 17.72
CA VAL A 387 17.22 -0.49 18.02
C VAL A 387 16.59 -1.87 17.96
N VAL A 388 16.81 -2.62 16.88
CA VAL A 388 16.24 -3.97 16.71
C VAL A 388 16.77 -4.92 17.79
N ALA A 389 18.09 -4.98 18.01
CA ALA A 389 18.69 -5.87 19.00
C ALA A 389 18.22 -5.55 20.42
N THR A 390 18.21 -4.27 20.80
CA THR A 390 17.77 -3.82 22.13
C THR A 390 16.28 -4.14 22.35
N SER A 391 15.43 -3.87 21.36
CA SER A 391 14.00 -4.13 21.47
C SER A 391 13.70 -5.63 21.63
N ILE A 392 14.30 -6.48 20.79
CA ILE A 392 14.12 -7.94 20.86
C ILE A 392 14.61 -8.49 22.20
N THR A 393 15.79 -8.07 22.65
CA THR A 393 16.36 -8.53 23.94
C THR A 393 15.47 -8.14 25.12
N ASN A 394 14.75 -7.04 25.02
CA ASN A 394 13.80 -6.57 26.05
C ASN A 394 12.36 -7.05 25.84
N GLY A 395 12.11 -7.94 24.89
CA GLY A 395 10.77 -8.49 24.63
C GLY A 395 9.78 -7.49 24.03
N ILE A 396 10.25 -6.42 23.41
CA ILE A 396 9.39 -5.48 22.69
C ILE A 396 9.05 -6.06 21.31
N TRP A 397 7.76 -6.10 21.00
CA TRP A 397 7.25 -6.66 19.76
C TRP A 397 7.40 -5.69 18.59
N ILE A 398 8.35 -5.97 17.69
CA ILE A 398 8.73 -5.10 16.57
C ILE A 398 8.90 -5.88 15.26
N PRO A 399 7.90 -6.63 14.80
CA PRO A 399 8.04 -7.50 13.63
C PRO A 399 8.41 -6.72 12.35
N ALA A 400 7.85 -5.54 12.12
CA ALA A 400 8.11 -4.78 10.90
C ALA A 400 9.54 -4.21 10.85
N HIS A 401 10.05 -3.62 11.93
CA HIS A 401 11.46 -3.16 11.99
C HIS A 401 12.44 -4.33 11.84
N SER A 402 12.14 -5.43 12.51
CA SER A 402 12.95 -6.64 12.48
C SER A 402 13.02 -7.26 11.09
N THR A 403 11.87 -7.43 10.43
CA THR A 403 11.83 -8.02 9.09
C THR A 403 12.37 -7.07 8.02
N ALA A 404 12.26 -5.75 8.20
CA ALA A 404 12.88 -4.77 7.31
C ALA A 404 14.40 -4.91 7.29
N LEU A 405 15.01 -5.03 8.47
CA LEU A 405 16.46 -5.25 8.61
C LEU A 405 16.87 -6.61 8.02
N ASN A 406 16.10 -7.66 8.28
CA ASN A 406 16.35 -8.99 7.70
C ASN A 406 16.23 -9.00 6.17
N TYR A 407 15.25 -8.29 5.60
CA TYR A 407 15.14 -8.12 4.15
C TYR A 407 16.38 -7.45 3.56
N PHE A 408 16.83 -6.36 4.17
CA PHE A 408 18.05 -5.66 3.74
C PHE A 408 19.27 -6.57 3.82
N ASP A 409 19.46 -7.29 4.92
CA ASP A 409 20.58 -8.23 5.08
C ASP A 409 20.54 -9.37 4.08
N GLY A 410 19.36 -9.93 3.81
CA GLY A 410 19.18 -10.94 2.78
C GLY A 410 19.46 -10.42 1.38
N PHE A 411 18.89 -9.23 1.05
CA PHE A 411 19.01 -8.65 -0.29
C PHE A 411 20.46 -8.27 -0.67
N ARG A 412 21.26 -7.77 0.29
CA ARG A 412 22.67 -7.43 0.06
C ARG A 412 23.62 -8.61 0.08
N ASN A 413 23.15 -9.81 0.42
CA ASN A 413 24.01 -10.99 0.58
C ASN A 413 24.06 -11.80 -0.72
N ALA A 414 25.26 -11.91 -1.29
CA ALA A 414 25.48 -12.65 -2.53
C ALA A 414 25.18 -14.15 -2.42
N ARG A 415 25.24 -14.73 -1.21
CA ARG A 415 24.99 -16.14 -0.98
C ARG A 415 24.13 -16.36 0.27
N LEU A 416 22.91 -16.81 0.05
CA LEU A 416 21.98 -17.17 1.11
C LEU A 416 22.07 -18.67 1.46
N PRO A 417 21.60 -19.09 2.66
CA PRO A 417 21.59 -20.51 3.07
C PRO A 417 20.54 -21.35 2.29
N ALA A 418 19.94 -20.80 1.25
CA ALA A 418 19.03 -21.49 0.35
C ALA A 418 19.67 -22.66 -0.41
N ASN A 419 20.99 -22.71 -0.50
CA ASN A 419 21.73 -23.87 -1.00
C ASN A 419 21.47 -25.14 -0.17
N LEU A 420 21.44 -25.04 1.16
CA LEU A 420 21.10 -26.17 2.02
C LEU A 420 19.62 -26.55 1.88
N LEU A 421 18.72 -25.58 1.81
CA LEU A 421 17.31 -25.82 1.58
C LEU A 421 17.10 -26.60 0.27
N GLN A 422 17.76 -26.18 -0.81
CA GLN A 422 17.63 -26.87 -2.10
C GLN A 422 18.27 -28.26 -2.08
N ALA A 423 19.38 -28.46 -1.35
CA ALA A 423 19.96 -29.78 -1.13
C ALA A 423 19.02 -30.72 -0.35
N GLN A 424 18.32 -30.18 0.67
CA GLN A 424 17.30 -30.96 1.42
C GLN A 424 16.15 -31.39 0.48
N ARG A 425 15.66 -30.50 -0.38
CA ARG A 425 14.62 -30.81 -1.35
C ARG A 425 15.09 -31.90 -2.33
N ASP A 426 16.32 -31.82 -2.78
CA ASP A 426 16.89 -32.87 -3.65
C ASP A 426 17.07 -34.20 -2.91
N TYR A 427 17.48 -34.16 -1.63
CA TYR A 427 17.65 -35.34 -0.82
C TYR A 427 16.37 -36.16 -0.64
N PHE A 428 15.26 -35.51 -0.27
CA PHE A 428 14.02 -36.22 0.02
C PHE A 428 13.09 -36.42 -1.19
N GLY A 429 13.25 -35.65 -2.27
CA GLY A 429 12.32 -35.66 -3.37
C GLY A 429 12.93 -35.57 -4.77
N ALA A 430 14.25 -35.66 -4.93
CA ALA A 430 14.94 -35.50 -6.20
C ALA A 430 14.51 -34.22 -6.99
N HIS A 431 14.32 -33.12 -6.24
CA HIS A 431 13.85 -31.85 -6.80
C HIS A 431 14.92 -31.10 -7.58
N THR A 432 16.09 -31.67 -7.77
CA THR A 432 17.23 -31.14 -8.51
C THR A 432 17.75 -29.79 -7.99
N TYR A 433 18.92 -29.40 -8.40
CA TYR A 433 19.55 -28.12 -8.06
C TYR A 433 20.48 -27.66 -9.16
N GLU A 434 20.72 -26.36 -9.28
CA GLU A 434 21.77 -25.76 -10.08
C GLU A 434 23.07 -25.68 -9.28
N ARG A 435 24.22 -25.77 -9.96
CA ARG A 435 25.55 -25.64 -9.33
C ARG A 435 26.15 -24.28 -9.66
N VAL A 436 26.88 -23.71 -8.68
CA VAL A 436 27.60 -22.43 -8.85
C VAL A 436 28.81 -22.52 -9.81
N ASP A 437 29.29 -23.72 -10.07
CA ASP A 437 30.41 -24.01 -10.97
C ASP A 437 29.98 -24.52 -12.34
N LYS A 438 28.69 -24.40 -12.65
CA LYS A 438 28.06 -24.77 -13.93
C LYS A 438 27.21 -23.64 -14.48
N PRO A 439 26.90 -23.63 -15.80
CA PRO A 439 25.98 -22.67 -16.37
C PRO A 439 24.59 -22.72 -15.71
N ARG A 440 23.91 -21.56 -15.68
CA ARG A 440 22.51 -21.49 -15.25
C ARG A 440 21.61 -22.29 -16.21
N GLY A 441 20.59 -22.93 -15.65
CA GLY A 441 19.65 -23.78 -16.39
C GLY A 441 20.08 -25.26 -16.49
N GLU A 442 21.27 -25.62 -16.03
CA GLU A 442 21.69 -27.01 -15.89
C GLU A 442 21.32 -27.55 -14.51
N PHE A 443 20.47 -28.57 -14.48
CA PHE A 443 19.94 -29.15 -13.24
C PHE A 443 20.60 -30.50 -12.93
N PHE A 444 20.95 -30.69 -11.65
CA PHE A 444 21.63 -31.86 -11.12
C PHE A 444 20.80 -32.52 -10.03
N HIS A 445 20.94 -33.83 -9.92
CA HIS A 445 20.44 -34.62 -8.81
C HIS A 445 21.61 -35.41 -8.20
N THR A 446 21.62 -35.59 -6.89
CA THR A 446 22.61 -36.41 -6.18
C THR A 446 21.93 -37.59 -5.50
N ASN A 447 22.45 -38.79 -5.73
CA ASN A 447 22.07 -39.96 -4.95
C ASN A 447 22.72 -39.90 -3.55
N TRP A 448 22.13 -39.07 -2.67
CA TRP A 448 22.66 -38.78 -1.34
C TRP A 448 22.84 -39.99 -0.43
N THR A 449 22.00 -41.02 -0.62
CA THR A 449 21.96 -42.21 0.23
C THR A 449 22.74 -43.38 -0.34
N GLY A 450 23.08 -43.35 -1.63
CA GLY A 450 23.67 -44.50 -2.34
C GLY A 450 22.71 -45.67 -2.58
N ARG A 451 21.42 -45.50 -2.25
CA ARG A 451 20.42 -46.61 -2.27
C ARG A 451 19.38 -46.52 -3.39
N GLY A 452 19.56 -45.65 -4.36
CA GLY A 452 18.63 -45.37 -5.46
C GLY A 452 18.11 -43.94 -5.44
N GLY A 453 17.11 -43.65 -6.26
CA GLY A 453 16.54 -42.29 -6.34
C GLY A 453 17.03 -41.53 -7.58
N ASN A 454 17.19 -42.23 -8.70
CA ASN A 454 17.62 -41.60 -9.98
C ASN A 454 16.47 -40.93 -10.76
N THR A 455 15.28 -40.93 -10.19
CA THR A 455 14.10 -40.31 -10.85
C THR A 455 13.95 -38.88 -10.35
N ALA A 456 14.30 -37.91 -11.21
CA ALA A 456 14.08 -36.50 -10.91
C ALA A 456 12.59 -36.17 -10.95
N SER A 457 12.10 -35.44 -9.94
CA SER A 457 10.78 -34.84 -9.97
C SER A 457 10.83 -33.50 -10.73
N SER A 458 9.73 -33.11 -11.38
CA SER A 458 9.64 -31.79 -12.01
C SER A 458 9.79 -30.68 -10.97
N THR A 459 10.68 -29.74 -11.22
CA THR A 459 10.85 -28.54 -10.33
C THR A 459 9.83 -27.49 -10.74
N TYR A 460 9.01 -27.05 -9.80
CA TYR A 460 8.26 -25.81 -9.96
C TYR A 460 9.21 -24.65 -9.66
N ASN A 461 9.55 -23.88 -10.67
CA ASN A 461 10.23 -22.60 -10.48
C ASN A 461 9.19 -21.55 -10.10
N VAL A 462 9.40 -20.87 -8.97
CA VAL A 462 8.61 -19.72 -8.54
C VAL A 462 9.12 -18.47 -9.26
#